data_5c8144328105e2c9d3f68263408cb054
#
_entry.id   5c8144328105e2c9d3f68263408cb054
#
_cell.length_a   1.000
_cell.length_b   1.000
_cell.length_c   1.000
_cell.angle_alpha   90.00
_cell.angle_beta   90.00
_cell.angle_gamma   90.00
#
_symmetry.space_group_name_H-M   'P 1'
#
loop_
_entity.id
_entity.type
_entity.pdbx_description
1 polymer ?
#
loop_
_entity_poly.entity_id
_entity_poly.type
_entity_poly.pdbx_seq_one_letter_code
_entity_poly.pdbx_strand_id
1 'polypeptide(L)'
;MKNFRYKKYIPNELGKIIFFEDLFPKKVLKQQFFSNLFSLFFSIFGLAVCISMFYHFIISNDLFGLIFALLFSPFFYYLYKSILDFFIIEIGVVCDKGIMILHIRSDDKVLKSKIFYFDSKYEIKIEERRNFHIAGRYKYTYDKICTFFDKNKKVFQINYSFVDDKKSYKKEFFDNCVLAFETFRITRK
;
A
#
# COMPACT_ATOMS: atom_id res chain seq x y z
N MET A 1 0.90 16.96 -20.28
CA MET A 1 0.64 16.37 -18.97
C MET A 1 -0.53 15.41 -19.10
N LYS A 2 -0.39 14.14 -18.71
CA LYS A 2 -1.53 13.21 -18.66
C LYS A 2 -2.58 13.80 -17.72
N ASN A 3 -3.86 13.81 -18.13
CA ASN A 3 -4.95 14.24 -17.27
C ASN A 3 -5.02 13.34 -16.03
N PHE A 4 -4.71 13.90 -14.86
CA PHE A 4 -4.79 13.16 -13.62
C PHE A 4 -6.25 13.09 -13.16
N ARG A 5 -6.84 11.90 -13.28
CA ARG A 5 -8.27 11.63 -13.01
C ARG A 5 -8.72 11.99 -11.59
N TYR A 6 -7.82 11.89 -10.62
CA TYR A 6 -8.13 12.08 -9.20
C TYR A 6 -7.76 13.47 -8.67
N LYS A 7 -7.55 14.45 -9.56
CA LYS A 7 -7.17 15.82 -9.19
C LYS A 7 -8.11 16.45 -8.15
N LYS A 8 -9.40 16.13 -8.19
CA LYS A 8 -10.42 16.66 -7.25
C LYS A 8 -10.20 16.24 -5.79
N TYR A 9 -9.40 15.22 -5.53
CA TYR A 9 -9.09 14.74 -4.18
C TYR A 9 -7.82 15.35 -3.60
N ILE A 10 -7.10 16.18 -4.36
CA ILE A 10 -5.88 16.82 -3.91
C ILE A 10 -6.24 18.15 -3.26
N PRO A 11 -5.87 18.35 -1.98
CA PRO A 11 -6.06 19.64 -1.31
C PRO A 11 -5.31 20.76 -2.03
N ASN A 12 -5.93 21.94 -2.12
CA ASN A 12 -5.31 23.11 -2.77
C ASN A 12 -4.02 23.55 -2.04
N GLU A 13 -3.92 23.29 -0.74
CA GLU A 13 -2.76 23.60 0.11
C GLU A 13 -1.50 22.87 -0.34
N LEU A 14 -1.63 21.69 -0.99
CA LEU A 14 -0.50 20.96 -1.58
C LEU A 14 0.10 21.65 -2.81
N GLY A 15 -0.65 22.60 -3.40
CA GLY A 15 -0.21 23.38 -4.54
C GLY A 15 -0.31 22.63 -5.87
N LYS A 16 0.67 22.84 -6.76
CA LYS A 16 0.66 22.30 -8.12
C LYS A 16 1.20 20.88 -8.15
N ILE A 17 0.51 19.98 -8.89
CA ILE A 17 1.00 18.62 -9.14
C ILE A 17 2.24 18.70 -10.05
N ILE A 18 3.33 18.10 -9.58
CA ILE A 18 4.59 17.95 -10.33
C ILE A 18 4.66 16.59 -11.01
N PHE A 19 4.31 15.53 -10.26
CA PHE A 19 4.42 14.15 -10.71
C PHE A 19 3.34 13.27 -10.09
N PHE A 20 2.94 12.21 -10.78
CA PHE A 20 2.09 11.15 -10.22
C PHE A 20 2.40 9.81 -10.87
N GLU A 21 2.28 8.74 -10.09
CA GLU A 21 2.56 7.37 -10.53
C GLU A 21 1.68 6.36 -9.78
N ASP A 22 1.28 5.30 -10.49
CA ASP A 22 0.71 4.12 -9.85
C ASP A 22 1.81 3.39 -9.09
N LEU A 23 1.75 3.40 -7.76
CA LEU A 23 2.76 2.77 -6.90
C LEU A 23 2.71 1.23 -6.94
N PHE A 24 1.60 0.67 -7.45
CA PHE A 24 1.44 -0.75 -7.72
C PHE A 24 1.13 -0.99 -9.20
N PRO A 25 2.06 -1.53 -9.97
CA PRO A 25 1.81 -1.75 -11.38
C PRO A 25 0.80 -2.86 -11.62
N LYS A 26 -0.12 -2.62 -12.56
CA LYS A 26 -1.18 -3.57 -12.99
C LYS A 26 -0.65 -4.97 -13.36
N LYS A 27 0.63 -5.08 -13.73
CA LYS A 27 1.28 -6.35 -14.09
C LYS A 27 1.48 -7.25 -12.87
N VAL A 28 1.81 -6.69 -11.71
CA VAL A 28 1.94 -7.43 -10.44
C VAL A 28 0.56 -7.88 -9.97
N LEU A 29 -0.46 -7.02 -10.10
CA LEU A 29 -1.86 -7.36 -9.83
C LEU A 29 -2.34 -8.56 -10.67
N LYS A 30 -1.96 -8.61 -11.96
CA LYS A 30 -2.36 -9.72 -12.85
C LYS A 30 -1.73 -11.06 -12.48
N GLN A 31 -0.44 -11.07 -12.11
CA GLN A 31 0.25 -12.31 -11.71
C GLN A 31 -0.27 -12.90 -10.39
N GLN A 32 -0.66 -12.03 -9.46
CA GLN A 32 -1.21 -12.44 -8.17
C GLN A 32 -2.73 -12.66 -8.23
N PHE A 33 -3.39 -12.22 -9.30
CA PHE A 33 -4.85 -12.31 -9.43
C PHE A 33 -5.37 -13.76 -9.30
N PHE A 34 -4.75 -14.71 -9.99
CA PHE A 34 -5.19 -16.12 -9.92
C PHE A 34 -4.97 -16.74 -8.54
N SER A 35 -3.83 -16.45 -7.90
CA SER A 35 -3.57 -16.91 -6.53
C SER A 35 -4.58 -16.33 -5.55
N ASN A 36 -4.91 -15.06 -5.70
CA ASN A 36 -5.85 -14.38 -4.82
C ASN A 36 -7.31 -14.76 -5.11
N LEU A 37 -7.65 -15.05 -6.37
CA LEU A 37 -8.97 -15.59 -6.74
C LEU A 37 -9.22 -16.93 -6.06
N PHE A 38 -8.24 -17.84 -6.07
CA PHE A 38 -8.32 -19.11 -5.36
C PHE A 38 -8.47 -18.92 -3.85
N SER A 39 -7.67 -18.05 -3.26
CA SER A 39 -7.77 -17.71 -1.83
C SER A 39 -9.11 -17.06 -1.48
N LEU A 40 -9.67 -16.24 -2.37
CA LEU A 40 -11.00 -15.65 -2.19
C LEU A 40 -12.08 -16.72 -2.20
N PHE A 41 -12.04 -17.61 -3.17
CA PHE A 41 -12.98 -18.74 -3.25
C PHE A 41 -12.89 -19.61 -1.99
N PHE A 42 -11.68 -19.95 -1.54
CA PHE A 42 -11.44 -20.74 -0.35
C PHE A 42 -11.97 -20.02 0.93
N SER A 43 -11.78 -18.71 1.04
CA SER A 43 -12.27 -17.96 2.19
C SER A 43 -13.80 -17.86 2.24
N ILE A 44 -14.45 -17.65 1.08
CA ILE A 44 -15.92 -17.63 1.00
C ILE A 44 -16.50 -19.00 1.32
N PHE A 45 -15.91 -20.06 0.75
CA PHE A 45 -16.32 -21.44 1.05
C PHE A 45 -16.16 -21.77 2.54
N GLY A 46 -15.02 -21.43 3.13
CA GLY A 46 -14.77 -21.64 4.56
C GLY A 46 -15.75 -20.89 5.46
N LEU A 47 -16.10 -19.64 5.13
CA LEU A 47 -17.14 -18.90 5.85
C LEU A 47 -18.51 -19.58 5.72
N ALA A 48 -18.87 -20.08 4.53
CA ALA A 48 -20.12 -20.79 4.33
C ALA A 48 -20.19 -22.08 5.18
N VAL A 49 -19.07 -22.81 5.27
CA VAL A 49 -18.96 -23.99 6.15
C VAL A 49 -19.13 -23.59 7.62
N CYS A 50 -18.49 -22.52 8.07
CA CYS A 50 -18.66 -22.03 9.44
C CYS A 50 -20.11 -21.66 9.76
N ILE A 51 -20.80 -21.00 8.82
CA ILE A 51 -22.23 -20.64 8.97
C ILE A 51 -23.08 -21.92 9.05
N SER A 52 -22.81 -22.90 8.18
CA SER A 52 -23.52 -24.19 8.19
C SER A 52 -23.32 -24.94 9.51
N MET A 53 -22.09 -25.00 10.03
CA MET A 53 -21.78 -25.62 11.32
C MET A 53 -22.47 -24.91 12.48
N PHE A 54 -22.51 -23.59 12.46
CA PHE A 54 -23.24 -22.80 13.45
C PHE A 54 -24.75 -23.05 13.39
N TYR A 55 -25.33 -23.15 12.19
CA TYR A 55 -26.72 -23.50 11.99
C TYR A 55 -27.05 -24.92 12.51
N HIS A 56 -26.15 -25.88 12.26
CA HIS A 56 -26.28 -27.24 12.76
C HIS A 56 -26.26 -27.28 14.30
N PHE A 57 -25.41 -26.47 14.94
CA PHE A 57 -25.42 -26.29 16.39
C PHE A 57 -26.78 -25.82 16.90
N ILE A 58 -27.41 -24.84 16.24
CA ILE A 58 -28.73 -24.31 16.69
C ILE A 58 -29.80 -25.38 16.62
N ILE A 59 -29.77 -26.26 15.60
CA ILE A 59 -30.80 -27.30 15.42
C ILE A 59 -30.56 -28.54 16.29
N SER A 60 -29.29 -29.00 16.32
CA SER A 60 -28.95 -30.31 16.90
C SER A 60 -28.26 -30.21 18.27
N ASN A 61 -28.02 -28.98 18.75
CA ASN A 61 -27.28 -28.71 19.99
C ASN A 61 -25.85 -29.32 19.97
N ASP A 62 -25.27 -29.43 18.77
CA ASP A 62 -23.94 -30.01 18.55
C ASP A 62 -22.83 -29.05 18.92
N LEU A 63 -22.24 -29.26 20.09
CA LEU A 63 -21.17 -28.41 20.63
C LEU A 63 -19.95 -28.35 19.72
N PHE A 64 -19.68 -29.41 18.96
CA PHE A 64 -18.55 -29.43 17.99
C PHE A 64 -18.75 -28.41 16.88
N GLY A 65 -19.96 -28.28 16.34
CA GLY A 65 -20.28 -27.27 15.33
C GLY A 65 -20.06 -25.84 15.82
N LEU A 66 -20.41 -25.57 17.09
CA LEU A 66 -20.18 -24.26 17.71
C LEU A 66 -18.68 -23.96 17.86
N ILE A 67 -17.91 -24.90 18.41
CA ILE A 67 -16.46 -24.75 18.62
C ILE A 67 -15.77 -24.52 17.28
N PHE A 68 -16.11 -25.31 16.25
CA PHE A 68 -15.58 -25.17 14.91
C PHE A 68 -15.86 -23.75 14.34
N ALA A 69 -17.11 -23.30 14.39
CA ALA A 69 -17.50 -21.99 13.88
C ALA A 69 -16.76 -20.86 14.60
N LEU A 70 -16.62 -20.92 15.93
CA LEU A 70 -15.93 -19.89 16.71
C LEU A 70 -14.41 -19.83 16.43
N LEU A 71 -13.78 -20.98 16.26
CA LEU A 71 -12.33 -21.05 16.00
C LEU A 71 -11.95 -20.61 14.58
N PHE A 72 -12.73 -21.01 13.58
CA PHE A 72 -12.35 -20.83 12.18
C PHE A 72 -12.97 -19.60 11.52
N SER A 73 -14.11 -19.09 11.98
CA SER A 73 -14.71 -17.89 11.36
C SER A 73 -13.81 -16.65 11.38
N PRO A 74 -13.03 -16.35 12.45
CA PRO A 74 -12.10 -15.23 12.44
C PRO A 74 -11.01 -15.42 11.39
N PHE A 75 -10.49 -16.64 11.23
CA PHE A 75 -9.46 -16.95 10.23
C PHE A 75 -9.96 -16.67 8.80
N PHE A 76 -11.14 -17.19 8.43
CA PHE A 76 -11.70 -16.99 7.10
C PHE A 76 -12.10 -15.52 6.87
N TYR A 77 -12.58 -14.83 7.92
CA TYR A 77 -12.87 -13.40 7.85
C TYR A 77 -11.60 -12.57 7.57
N TYR A 78 -10.50 -12.84 8.29
CA TYR A 78 -9.22 -12.16 8.03
C TYR A 78 -8.66 -12.47 6.66
N LEU A 79 -8.77 -13.71 6.19
CA LEU A 79 -8.37 -14.10 4.84
C LEU A 79 -9.16 -13.33 3.78
N TYR A 80 -10.48 -13.27 3.91
CA TYR A 80 -11.37 -12.50 3.03
C TYR A 80 -11.01 -11.01 3.02
N LYS A 81 -10.82 -10.42 4.18
CA LYS A 81 -10.43 -9.01 4.32
C LYS A 81 -9.07 -8.72 3.66
N SER A 82 -8.09 -9.58 3.90
CA SER A 82 -6.76 -9.45 3.28
C SER A 82 -6.82 -9.46 1.75
N ILE A 83 -7.73 -10.25 1.17
CA ILE A 83 -7.94 -10.31 -0.27
C ILE A 83 -8.62 -9.05 -0.78
N LEU A 84 -9.60 -8.51 -0.07
CA LEU A 84 -10.25 -7.25 -0.44
C LEU A 84 -9.25 -6.09 -0.43
N ASP A 85 -8.36 -6.04 0.57
CA ASP A 85 -7.32 -5.02 0.66
C ASP A 85 -6.32 -5.10 -0.51
N PHE A 86 -6.18 -6.28 -1.13
CA PHE A 86 -5.35 -6.47 -2.32
C PHE A 86 -5.87 -5.75 -3.57
N PHE A 87 -7.16 -5.49 -3.67
CA PHE A 87 -7.75 -4.73 -4.79
C PHE A 87 -7.61 -3.21 -4.63
N ILE A 88 -6.88 -2.75 -3.63
CA ILE A 88 -6.59 -1.34 -3.42
C ILE A 88 -5.38 -0.94 -4.28
N ILE A 89 -5.58 0.05 -5.14
CA ILE A 89 -4.52 0.67 -5.94
C ILE A 89 -3.96 1.84 -5.14
N GLU A 90 -2.64 1.91 -5.04
CA GLU A 90 -1.95 3.06 -4.46
C GLU A 90 -1.44 3.97 -5.57
N ILE A 91 -1.82 5.25 -5.52
CA ILE A 91 -1.31 6.28 -6.41
C ILE A 91 -0.52 7.28 -5.59
N GLY A 92 0.74 7.45 -5.92
CA GLY A 92 1.60 8.50 -5.39
C GLY A 92 1.46 9.79 -6.20
N VAL A 93 1.27 10.90 -5.51
CA VAL A 93 1.21 12.24 -6.10
C VAL A 93 2.23 13.13 -5.41
N VAL A 94 3.08 13.77 -6.19
CA VAL A 94 4.07 14.73 -5.73
C VAL A 94 3.61 16.11 -6.15
N CYS A 95 3.52 17.02 -5.18
CA CYS A 95 3.17 18.42 -5.38
C CYS A 95 4.34 19.31 -4.97
N ASP A 96 4.27 20.59 -5.33
CA ASP A 96 5.30 21.59 -4.97
C ASP A 96 5.39 21.88 -3.47
N LYS A 97 4.34 21.55 -2.70
CA LYS A 97 4.29 21.77 -1.24
C LYS A 97 4.09 20.49 -0.42
N GLY A 98 4.15 19.32 -1.05
CA GLY A 98 3.98 18.07 -0.31
C GLY A 98 3.75 16.85 -1.17
N ILE A 99 3.47 15.75 -0.50
CA ILE A 99 3.26 14.43 -1.08
C ILE A 99 1.91 13.89 -0.62
N MET A 100 1.21 13.23 -1.53
CA MET A 100 -0.04 12.54 -1.23
C MET A 100 -0.01 11.12 -1.75
N ILE A 101 -0.47 10.17 -0.94
CA ILE A 101 -0.67 8.78 -1.34
C ILE A 101 -2.17 8.49 -1.24
N LEU A 102 -2.76 8.18 -2.38
CA LEU A 102 -4.18 7.83 -2.51
C LEU A 102 -4.32 6.31 -2.53
N HIS A 103 -5.19 5.78 -1.68
CA HIS A 103 -5.63 4.40 -1.73
C HIS A 103 -7.01 4.34 -2.41
N ILE A 104 -7.06 3.73 -3.57
CA ILE A 104 -8.22 3.73 -4.45
C ILE A 104 -8.69 2.30 -4.65
N ARG A 105 -9.97 2.04 -4.45
CA ARG A 105 -10.58 0.75 -4.76
C ARG A 105 -10.82 0.62 -6.27
N SER A 106 -11.01 -0.60 -6.74
CA SER A 106 -11.20 -0.92 -8.16
C SER A 106 -12.41 -0.20 -8.81
N ASP A 107 -13.37 0.27 -8.02
CA ASP A 107 -14.52 1.07 -8.45
C ASP A 107 -14.24 2.59 -8.50
N ASP A 108 -12.97 2.99 -8.50
CA ASP A 108 -12.49 4.38 -8.47
C ASP A 108 -12.85 5.17 -7.21
N LYS A 109 -13.34 4.51 -6.16
CA LYS A 109 -13.61 5.15 -4.88
C LYS A 109 -12.33 5.33 -4.09
N VAL A 110 -12.01 6.56 -3.72
CA VAL A 110 -10.92 6.87 -2.80
C VAL A 110 -11.33 6.44 -1.39
N LEU A 111 -10.61 5.46 -0.84
CA LEU A 111 -10.85 4.91 0.49
C LEU A 111 -10.11 5.69 1.57
N LYS A 112 -8.86 6.06 1.28
CA LYS A 112 -7.97 6.72 2.22
C LYS A 112 -6.97 7.58 1.48
N SER A 113 -6.55 8.67 2.08
CA SER A 113 -5.41 9.45 1.64
C SER A 113 -4.44 9.65 2.80
N LYS A 114 -3.15 9.58 2.49
CA LYS A 114 -2.08 10.03 3.37
C LYS A 114 -1.48 11.27 2.77
N ILE A 115 -1.45 12.35 3.52
CA ILE A 115 -0.92 13.63 3.08
C ILE A 115 0.28 13.98 3.95
N PHE A 116 1.34 14.45 3.31
CA PHE A 116 2.53 14.96 3.96
C PHE A 116 2.86 16.32 3.36
N TYR A 117 2.79 17.37 4.17
CA TYR A 117 3.16 18.73 3.79
C TYR A 117 4.64 18.96 4.03
N PHE A 118 5.31 19.61 3.08
CA PHE A 118 6.70 20.01 3.24
C PHE A 118 6.83 21.15 4.24
N ASP A 119 7.86 21.09 5.06
CA ASP A 119 8.27 22.15 5.95
C ASP A 119 9.79 22.34 5.81
N SER A 120 10.26 23.59 5.71
CA SER A 120 11.68 23.91 5.54
C SER A 120 12.57 23.46 6.72
N LYS A 121 11.95 23.24 7.90
CA LYS A 121 12.65 22.70 9.09
C LYS A 121 12.95 21.20 9.00
N TYR A 122 12.31 20.47 8.07
CA TYR A 122 12.54 19.05 7.96
C TYR A 122 13.90 18.74 7.35
N GLU A 123 14.53 17.71 7.89
CA GLU A 123 15.76 17.12 7.37
C GLU A 123 15.42 15.79 6.69
N ILE A 124 16.10 15.49 5.59
CA ILE A 124 15.99 14.20 4.90
C ILE A 124 17.23 13.36 5.13
N LYS A 125 17.01 12.07 5.38
CA LYS A 125 18.06 11.05 5.42
C LYS A 125 17.72 9.96 4.42
N ILE A 126 18.65 9.69 3.51
CA ILE A 126 18.52 8.61 2.53
C ILE A 126 19.45 7.48 2.93
N GLU A 127 18.91 6.29 3.10
CA GLU A 127 19.63 5.07 3.47
C GLU A 127 19.36 4.00 2.40
N GLU A 128 20.36 3.16 2.19
CA GLU A 128 20.24 1.94 1.40
C GLU A 128 20.45 0.73 2.31
N ARG A 129 19.51 -0.21 2.27
CA ARG A 129 19.57 -1.45 3.06
C ARG A 129 19.59 -2.65 2.14
N ARG A 130 20.51 -3.56 2.39
CA ARG A 130 20.57 -4.84 1.70
C ARG A 130 19.80 -5.89 2.49
N ASN A 131 18.82 -6.53 1.85
CA ASN A 131 18.05 -7.61 2.45
C ASN A 131 18.46 -8.94 1.82
N PHE A 132 18.71 -9.93 2.66
CA PHE A 132 19.03 -11.28 2.25
C PHE A 132 17.76 -12.16 2.30
N HIS A 133 17.51 -12.93 1.25
CA HIS A 133 16.39 -13.86 1.17
C HIS A 133 16.90 -15.29 1.11
N ILE A 134 16.47 -16.14 2.07
CA ILE A 134 16.84 -17.57 2.13
C ILE A 134 16.09 -18.35 1.04
N ALA A 135 14.83 -17.99 0.79
CA ALA A 135 14.00 -18.59 -0.22
C ALA A 135 13.47 -17.52 -1.17
N GLY A 136 13.73 -17.66 -2.47
CA GLY A 136 13.23 -16.72 -3.45
C GLY A 136 14.04 -16.74 -4.76
N ARG A 137 13.51 -16.07 -5.78
CA ARG A 137 14.15 -15.96 -7.10
C ARG A 137 15.46 -15.16 -7.06
N TYR A 138 15.60 -14.27 -6.06
CA TYR A 138 16.76 -13.41 -5.89
C TYR A 138 17.31 -13.58 -4.49
N LYS A 139 18.64 -13.71 -4.40
CA LYS A 139 19.36 -13.88 -3.14
C LYS A 139 19.39 -12.59 -2.31
N TYR A 140 19.38 -11.46 -3.00
CA TYR A 140 19.43 -10.14 -2.38
C TYR A 140 18.42 -9.18 -3.01
N THR A 141 17.83 -8.32 -2.18
CA THR A 141 17.13 -7.13 -2.60
C THR A 141 17.71 -5.92 -1.88
N TYR A 142 17.60 -4.76 -2.48
CA TYR A 142 18.04 -3.50 -1.90
C TYR A 142 16.83 -2.61 -1.69
N ASP A 143 16.72 -2.00 -0.51
CA ASP A 143 15.69 -1.01 -0.21
C ASP A 143 16.35 0.34 -0.09
N LYS A 144 15.90 1.31 -0.90
CA LYS A 144 16.28 2.71 -0.73
C LYS A 144 15.18 3.42 0.02
N ILE A 145 15.56 4.05 1.13
CA ILE A 145 14.63 4.62 2.11
C ILE A 145 14.97 6.10 2.26
N CYS A 146 13.99 6.98 2.03
CA CYS A 146 14.09 8.39 2.37
C CYS A 146 13.19 8.66 3.57
N THR A 147 13.76 9.14 4.65
CA THR A 147 13.06 9.48 5.88
C THR A 147 13.15 10.99 6.12
N PHE A 148 12.00 11.59 6.41
CA PHE A 148 11.87 12.99 6.80
C PHE A 148 11.82 13.09 8.31
N PHE A 149 12.63 13.98 8.88
CA PHE A 149 12.74 14.19 10.33
C PHE A 149 12.39 15.61 10.72
N ASP A 150 11.70 15.76 11.85
CA ASP A 150 11.55 17.00 12.59
C ASP A 150 12.33 16.86 13.91
N LYS A 151 13.49 17.52 14.05
CA LYS A 151 14.33 17.44 15.25
C LYS A 151 14.53 16.00 15.73
N ASN A 152 15.07 15.12 14.91
CA ASN A 152 15.28 13.70 15.18
C ASN A 152 14.03 12.81 15.30
N LYS A 153 12.81 13.38 15.23
CA LYS A 153 11.58 12.59 15.19
C LYS A 153 11.22 12.29 13.74
N LYS A 154 11.06 11.01 13.41
CA LYS A 154 10.55 10.58 12.11
C LYS A 154 9.12 11.06 11.92
N VAL A 155 8.86 11.83 10.85
CA VAL A 155 7.54 12.37 10.50
C VAL A 155 6.94 11.69 9.27
N PHE A 156 7.79 11.34 8.29
CA PHE A 156 7.34 10.66 7.08
C PHE A 156 8.46 9.78 6.50
N GLN A 157 8.08 8.77 5.72
CA GLN A 157 9.03 7.88 5.06
C GLN A 157 8.46 7.37 3.75
N ILE A 158 9.31 7.36 2.73
CA ILE A 158 9.06 6.70 1.45
C ILE A 158 10.19 5.71 1.17
N ASN A 159 9.87 4.63 0.50
CA ASN A 159 10.87 3.63 0.12
C ASN A 159 10.51 2.96 -1.21
N TYR A 160 11.52 2.42 -1.85
CA TYR A 160 11.35 1.46 -2.95
C TYR A 160 12.39 0.35 -2.85
N SER A 161 12.02 -0.83 -3.36
CA SER A 161 12.91 -1.97 -3.43
C SER A 161 13.38 -2.21 -4.86
N PHE A 162 14.62 -2.62 -5.05
CA PHE A 162 15.19 -2.95 -6.35
C PHE A 162 16.08 -4.21 -6.25
N VAL A 163 16.30 -4.82 -7.38
CA VAL A 163 17.16 -5.99 -7.54
C VAL A 163 18.09 -5.71 -8.70
N ASP A 164 19.42 -5.74 -8.44
CA ASP A 164 20.48 -5.67 -9.42
C ASP A 164 20.09 -4.91 -10.70
N ASP A 165 20.09 -3.57 -10.67
CA ASP A 165 19.85 -2.62 -11.78
C ASP A 165 18.54 -2.78 -12.57
N LYS A 166 17.64 -3.68 -12.16
CA LYS A 166 16.33 -3.78 -12.83
C LYS A 166 15.43 -2.63 -12.40
N LYS A 167 14.71 -2.08 -13.40
CA LYS A 167 13.74 -1.00 -13.24
C LYS A 167 12.84 -1.26 -12.03
N SER A 168 13.10 -0.56 -10.93
CA SER A 168 12.30 -0.66 -9.72
C SER A 168 11.01 0.10 -9.91
N TYR A 169 9.91 -0.49 -9.45
CA TYR A 169 8.68 0.23 -9.25
C TYR A 169 8.89 1.28 -8.14
N LYS A 170 8.22 2.42 -8.24
CA LYS A 170 8.30 3.54 -7.29
C LYS A 170 9.63 4.33 -7.31
N LYS A 171 10.60 3.99 -8.16
CA LYS A 171 11.84 4.76 -8.24
C LYS A 171 11.58 6.20 -8.68
N GLU A 172 10.82 6.37 -9.77
CA GLU A 172 10.50 7.71 -10.28
C GLU A 172 9.71 8.53 -9.26
N PHE A 173 8.76 7.91 -8.56
CA PHE A 173 8.04 8.56 -7.47
C PHE A 173 8.99 9.01 -6.36
N PHE A 174 9.88 8.12 -5.91
CA PHE A 174 10.86 8.42 -4.87
C PHE A 174 11.76 9.60 -5.26
N ASP A 175 12.35 9.55 -6.46
CA ASP A 175 13.27 10.57 -6.95
C ASP A 175 12.56 11.94 -7.07
N ASN A 176 11.32 11.96 -7.56
CA ASN A 176 10.51 13.17 -7.64
C ASN A 176 10.10 13.71 -6.26
N CYS A 177 9.85 12.85 -5.26
CA CYS A 177 9.60 13.29 -3.89
C CYS A 177 10.81 14.02 -3.29
N VAL A 178 12.01 13.47 -3.45
CA VAL A 178 13.25 14.08 -2.96
C VAL A 178 13.51 15.42 -3.67
N LEU A 179 13.42 15.43 -4.99
CA LEU A 179 13.64 16.63 -5.80
C LEU A 179 12.64 17.75 -5.45
N ALA A 180 11.37 17.42 -5.30
CA ALA A 180 10.33 18.40 -4.95
C ALA A 180 10.58 19.02 -3.58
N PHE A 181 10.99 18.20 -2.59
CA PHE A 181 11.32 18.70 -1.26
C PHE A 181 12.57 19.60 -1.26
N GLU A 182 13.62 19.21 -1.97
CA GLU A 182 14.84 20.03 -2.09
C GLU A 182 14.55 21.38 -2.77
N THR A 183 13.77 21.36 -3.84
CA THR A 183 13.32 22.58 -4.53
C THR A 183 12.49 23.46 -3.60
N PHE A 184 11.55 22.88 -2.85
CA PHE A 184 10.75 23.61 -1.87
C PHE A 184 11.61 24.29 -0.80
N ARG A 185 12.64 23.59 -0.30
CA ARG A 185 13.56 24.11 0.71
C ARG A 185 14.42 25.27 0.20
N ILE A 186 14.84 25.21 -1.08
CA ILE A 186 15.63 26.29 -1.69
C ILE A 186 14.79 27.54 -1.91
N THR A 187 13.53 27.39 -2.35
CA THR A 187 12.65 28.52 -2.66
C THR A 187 12.12 29.25 -1.43
N ARG A 188 12.32 28.69 -0.23
CA ARG A 188 11.88 29.30 1.04
C ARG A 188 13.03 29.75 1.97
N LYS A 189 14.26 29.66 1.51
CA LYS A 189 15.40 30.36 2.11
C LYS A 189 15.49 31.77 1.57
#